data_54fe88ebbb7d01bc9025cd4bd7c13bff
#
_entry.id   54fe88ebbb7d01bc9025cd4bd7c13bff
#
_cell.length_a   1.000
_cell.length_b   1.000
_cell.length_c   1.000
_cell.angle_alpha   90.00
_cell.angle_beta   90.00
_cell.angle_gamma   90.00
#
_symmetry.space_group_name_H-M   'P 1'
#
loop_
_entity.id
_entity.type
_entity.pdbx_description
1 polymer ?
#
loop_
_entity_poly.entity_id
_entity_poly.type
_entity_poly.pdbx_seq_one_letter_code
_entity_poly.pdbx_strand_id
1 'polypeptide(L)'
;MVSSGVISPKEMKRAMIFTTIFSLCIAVLLIYVAFGRENFGYSVAFFMLGLASVAAAIKYTVGESAYGYSGLGDIFVFLFFGLLSVVGSYILFTHQINALLFLPATSIGLLSAAVLNLNNMRDQIEDKQHHKNTLVVSLGSQKAKIYHYILILGALVTAVLYVEMHYQAPIQYLFLIAFIPLFLNIKVVAQNILFSELDSELKKVTLSTFLFAILFGIGQIL
;
A
#
# COMPACT_ATOMS: atom_id res chain seq x y z
N MET A 1 10.25 10.68 -17.50
CA MET A 1 9.48 11.08 -18.72
C MET A 1 9.31 12.59 -18.84
N VAL A 2 8.89 13.32 -17.80
CA VAL A 2 8.89 14.79 -17.85
C VAL A 2 10.31 15.34 -17.86
N SER A 3 11.21 14.81 -17.02
CA SER A 3 12.63 15.17 -16.96
C SER A 3 13.39 14.84 -18.26
N SER A 4 12.97 13.83 -19.01
CA SER A 4 13.54 13.47 -20.32
C SER A 4 12.94 14.25 -21.49
N GLY A 5 11.98 15.14 -21.27
CA GLY A 5 11.34 15.96 -22.30
C GLY A 5 10.32 15.22 -23.18
N VAL A 6 10.06 13.94 -22.94
CA VAL A 6 9.09 13.12 -23.70
C VAL A 6 7.66 13.61 -23.48
N ILE A 7 7.35 14.08 -22.28
CA ILE A 7 6.04 14.65 -21.91
C ILE A 7 6.27 16.04 -21.34
N SER A 8 5.55 17.04 -21.84
CA SER A 8 5.65 18.39 -21.31
C SER A 8 5.01 18.52 -19.93
N PRO A 9 5.46 19.44 -19.06
CA PRO A 9 4.83 19.70 -17.77
C PRO A 9 3.34 20.09 -17.87
N LYS A 10 2.96 20.75 -18.97
CA LYS A 10 1.56 21.13 -19.24
C LYS A 10 0.68 19.92 -19.55
N GLU A 11 1.19 18.99 -20.34
CA GLU A 11 0.48 17.74 -20.67
C GLU A 11 0.32 16.88 -19.43
N MET A 12 1.36 16.74 -18.61
CA MET A 12 1.30 16.02 -17.34
C MET A 12 0.24 16.63 -16.42
N LYS A 13 0.24 17.97 -16.25
CA LYS A 13 -0.75 18.65 -15.42
C LYS A 13 -2.18 18.43 -15.93
N ARG A 14 -2.41 18.48 -17.26
CA ARG A 14 -3.74 18.21 -17.84
C ARG A 14 -4.17 16.76 -17.57
N ALA A 15 -3.28 15.79 -17.74
CA ALA A 15 -3.56 14.39 -17.45
C ALA A 15 -3.92 14.19 -15.97
N MET A 16 -3.17 14.81 -15.05
CA MET A 16 -3.47 14.75 -13.61
C MET A 16 -4.85 15.33 -13.27
N ILE A 17 -5.20 16.50 -13.83
CA ILE A 17 -6.51 17.12 -13.62
C ILE A 17 -7.63 16.22 -14.16
N PHE A 18 -7.48 15.73 -15.39
CA PHE A 18 -8.47 14.85 -16.01
C PHE A 18 -8.68 13.56 -15.20
N THR A 19 -7.60 12.86 -14.83
CA THR A 19 -7.70 11.64 -14.03
C THR A 19 -8.28 11.89 -12.65
N THR A 20 -7.97 13.02 -12.01
CA THR A 20 -8.55 13.42 -10.71
C THR A 20 -10.06 13.62 -10.82
N ILE A 21 -10.52 14.39 -11.79
CA ILE A 21 -11.97 14.63 -12.00
C ILE A 21 -12.67 13.31 -12.31
N PHE A 22 -12.11 12.50 -13.21
CA PHE A 22 -12.67 11.21 -13.58
C PHE A 22 -12.78 10.28 -12.36
N SER A 23 -11.72 10.19 -11.54
CA SER A 23 -11.72 9.38 -10.32
C SER A 23 -12.77 9.86 -9.31
N LEU A 24 -12.93 11.17 -9.14
CA LEU A 24 -13.95 11.73 -8.25
C LEU A 24 -15.38 11.44 -8.77
N CYS A 25 -15.61 11.52 -10.06
CA CYS A 25 -16.91 11.15 -10.65
C CYS A 25 -17.25 9.68 -10.39
N ILE A 26 -16.28 8.77 -10.61
CA ILE A 26 -16.48 7.34 -10.32
C ILE A 26 -16.68 7.10 -8.82
N ALA A 27 -15.91 7.78 -7.94
CA ALA A 27 -16.07 7.67 -6.51
C ALA A 27 -17.48 8.11 -6.03
N VAL A 28 -17.99 9.24 -6.56
CA VAL A 28 -19.35 9.72 -6.25
C VAL A 28 -20.40 8.71 -6.72
N LEU A 29 -20.26 8.17 -7.93
CA LEU A 29 -21.15 7.13 -8.45
C LEU A 29 -21.12 5.89 -7.55
N LEU A 30 -19.94 5.42 -7.18
CA LEU A 30 -19.77 4.26 -6.30
C LEU A 30 -20.43 4.49 -4.92
N ILE A 31 -20.20 5.66 -4.31
CA ILE A 31 -20.80 6.05 -3.04
C ILE A 31 -22.35 6.06 -3.15
N TYR A 32 -22.87 6.60 -4.24
CA TYR A 32 -24.31 6.64 -4.46
C TYR A 32 -24.91 5.23 -4.63
N VAL A 33 -24.25 4.37 -5.40
CA VAL A 33 -24.69 2.97 -5.60
C VAL A 33 -24.60 2.16 -4.30
N ALA A 34 -23.54 2.36 -3.51
CA ALA A 34 -23.34 1.62 -2.28
C ALA A 34 -24.30 2.05 -1.16
N PHE A 35 -24.45 3.34 -0.93
CA PHE A 35 -25.16 3.85 0.26
C PHE A 35 -26.54 4.47 -0.03
N GLY A 36 -26.79 4.90 -1.28
CA GLY A 36 -28.03 5.53 -1.67
C GLY A 36 -28.36 6.77 -0.83
N ARG A 37 -29.66 6.97 -0.58
CA ARG A 37 -30.16 8.05 0.28
C ARG A 37 -30.33 7.63 1.76
N GLU A 38 -30.42 6.34 2.01
CA GLU A 38 -30.73 5.78 3.34
C GLU A 38 -29.55 5.84 4.29
N ASN A 39 -28.31 5.73 3.77
CA ASN A 39 -27.08 5.73 4.53
C ASN A 39 -26.28 7.02 4.34
N PHE A 40 -26.93 8.18 4.45
CA PHE A 40 -26.33 9.49 4.19
C PHE A 40 -25.06 9.76 4.97
N GLY A 41 -24.97 9.30 6.23
CA GLY A 41 -23.75 9.46 7.06
C GLY A 41 -22.53 8.76 6.44
N TYR A 42 -22.68 7.54 5.94
CA TYR A 42 -21.62 6.84 5.22
C TYR A 42 -21.27 7.53 3.89
N SER A 43 -22.28 8.04 3.16
CA SER A 43 -22.05 8.77 1.91
C SER A 43 -21.16 9.99 2.14
N VAL A 44 -21.46 10.81 3.18
CA VAL A 44 -20.64 11.98 3.53
C VAL A 44 -19.22 11.55 3.97
N ALA A 45 -19.10 10.54 4.84
CA ALA A 45 -17.81 10.08 5.32
C ALA A 45 -16.91 9.58 4.17
N PHE A 46 -17.45 8.76 3.25
CA PHE A 46 -16.70 8.25 2.11
C PHE A 46 -16.37 9.35 1.09
N PHE A 47 -17.24 10.32 0.90
CA PHE A 47 -16.92 11.46 0.06
C PHE A 47 -15.76 12.29 0.62
N MET A 48 -15.77 12.57 1.92
CA MET A 48 -14.66 13.26 2.59
C MET A 48 -13.36 12.45 2.56
N LEU A 49 -13.42 11.13 2.74
CA LEU A 49 -12.27 10.23 2.56
C LEU A 49 -11.73 10.26 1.13
N GLY A 50 -12.61 10.30 0.12
CA GLY A 50 -12.22 10.44 -1.27
C GLY A 50 -11.49 11.76 -1.54
N LEU A 51 -12.02 12.88 -1.05
CA LEU A 51 -11.35 14.18 -1.15
C LEU A 51 -9.99 14.19 -0.43
N ALA A 52 -9.93 13.62 0.79
CA ALA A 52 -8.68 13.49 1.54
C ALA A 52 -7.66 12.63 0.80
N SER A 53 -8.09 11.53 0.14
CA SER A 53 -7.23 10.67 -0.66
C SER A 53 -6.65 11.40 -1.87
N VAL A 54 -7.46 12.20 -2.57
CA VAL A 54 -6.98 13.04 -3.68
C VAL A 54 -5.99 14.08 -3.19
N ALA A 55 -6.30 14.77 -2.08
CA ALA A 55 -5.41 15.75 -1.49
C ALA A 55 -4.08 15.11 -1.06
N ALA A 56 -4.12 13.92 -0.45
CA ALA A 56 -2.93 13.17 -0.08
C ALA A 56 -2.11 12.77 -1.32
N ALA A 57 -2.73 12.27 -2.38
CA ALA A 57 -2.05 11.90 -3.62
C ALA A 57 -1.32 13.08 -4.26
N ILE A 58 -1.95 14.27 -4.29
CA ILE A 58 -1.35 15.50 -4.80
C ILE A 58 -0.18 15.92 -3.90
N LYS A 59 -0.39 15.98 -2.58
CA LYS A 59 0.60 16.38 -1.59
C LYS A 59 1.76 15.39 -1.44
N TYR A 60 1.63 14.18 -1.94
CA TYR A 60 2.72 13.19 -1.96
C TYR A 60 3.92 13.69 -2.76
N THR A 61 3.66 14.35 -3.91
CA THR A 61 4.71 14.73 -4.86
C THR A 61 4.79 16.24 -5.13
N VAL A 62 3.68 16.99 -4.93
CA VAL A 62 3.57 18.39 -5.34
C VAL A 62 3.72 19.34 -4.16
N GLY A 63 4.55 20.38 -4.35
CA GLY A 63 4.78 21.47 -3.39
C GLY A 63 6.07 21.32 -2.58
N GLU A 64 6.47 22.40 -1.95
CA GLU A 64 7.72 22.49 -1.14
C GLU A 64 7.70 21.56 0.09
N SER A 65 6.52 21.19 0.58
CA SER A 65 6.32 20.29 1.72
C SER A 65 5.70 18.94 1.30
N ALA A 66 6.09 18.40 0.13
CA ALA A 66 5.62 17.09 -0.32
C ALA A 66 6.07 15.99 0.65
N TYR A 67 5.09 15.31 1.26
CA TYR A 67 5.41 14.34 2.33
C TYR A 67 6.11 13.07 1.83
N GLY A 68 6.04 12.77 0.52
CA GLY A 68 6.84 11.72 -0.09
C GLY A 68 8.35 11.97 0.00
N TYR A 69 8.76 13.23 0.24
CA TYR A 69 10.14 13.65 0.45
C TYR A 69 10.55 13.74 1.94
N SER A 70 9.64 13.49 2.88
CA SER A 70 9.85 13.65 4.32
C SER A 70 9.72 12.34 5.13
N GLY A 71 9.81 11.18 4.49
CA GLY A 71 9.79 9.88 5.16
C GLY A 71 8.41 9.40 5.61
N LEU A 72 7.34 10.15 5.30
CA LEU A 72 5.98 9.77 5.69
C LEU A 72 5.30 8.82 4.69
N GLY A 73 5.94 8.52 3.55
CA GLY A 73 5.38 7.69 2.50
C GLY A 73 4.88 6.32 2.99
N ASP A 74 5.66 5.66 3.85
CA ASP A 74 5.33 4.35 4.40
C ASP A 74 4.02 4.36 5.20
N ILE A 75 3.80 5.41 6.03
CA ILE A 75 2.58 5.58 6.81
C ILE A 75 1.37 5.75 5.88
N PHE A 76 1.49 6.61 4.86
CA PHE A 76 0.40 6.84 3.92
C PHE A 76 0.10 5.60 3.06
N VAL A 77 1.13 4.86 2.63
CA VAL A 77 0.95 3.59 1.93
C VAL A 77 0.22 2.59 2.82
N PHE A 78 0.64 2.44 4.08
CA PHE A 78 -0.04 1.57 5.04
C PHE A 78 -1.52 1.95 5.22
N LEU A 79 -1.81 3.23 5.42
CA LEU A 79 -3.18 3.70 5.63
C LEU A 79 -4.06 3.53 4.40
N PHE A 80 -3.59 3.95 3.22
CA PHE A 80 -4.42 3.93 2.01
C PHE A 80 -4.52 2.56 1.37
N PHE A 81 -3.41 1.84 1.24
CA PHE A 81 -3.40 0.51 0.60
C PHE A 81 -3.77 -0.62 1.55
N GLY A 82 -3.60 -0.44 2.86
CA GLY A 82 -4.02 -1.38 3.88
C GLY A 82 -5.41 -1.04 4.42
N LEU A 83 -5.45 -0.10 5.37
CA LEU A 83 -6.66 0.14 6.14
C LEU A 83 -7.83 0.64 5.29
N LEU A 84 -7.63 1.70 4.53
CA LEU A 84 -8.71 2.31 3.75
C LEU A 84 -9.20 1.39 2.64
N SER A 85 -8.29 0.72 1.91
CA SER A 85 -8.69 -0.16 0.81
C SER A 85 -9.45 -1.39 1.31
N VAL A 86 -9.00 -2.06 2.35
CA VAL A 86 -9.62 -3.30 2.84
C VAL A 86 -10.88 -3.01 3.65
N VAL A 87 -10.76 -2.18 4.71
CA VAL A 87 -11.90 -1.87 5.58
C VAL A 87 -12.94 -1.01 4.84
N GLY A 88 -12.48 -0.05 4.05
CA GLY A 88 -13.36 0.79 3.23
C GLY A 88 -14.16 -0.04 2.21
N SER A 89 -13.51 -0.96 1.50
CA SER A 89 -14.22 -1.84 0.57
C SER A 89 -15.25 -2.70 1.29
N TYR A 90 -14.91 -3.27 2.44
CA TYR A 90 -15.87 -4.05 3.22
C TYR A 90 -17.10 -3.22 3.62
N ILE A 91 -16.91 -1.99 4.10
CA ILE A 91 -18.03 -1.10 4.46
C ILE A 91 -18.88 -0.75 3.25
N LEU A 92 -18.28 -0.55 2.06
CA LEU A 92 -19.01 -0.28 0.81
C LEU A 92 -19.98 -1.42 0.45
N PHE A 93 -19.62 -2.68 0.73
CA PHE A 93 -20.44 -3.83 0.39
C PHE A 93 -21.41 -4.23 1.51
N THR A 94 -21.04 -4.07 2.77
CA THR A 94 -21.80 -4.63 3.91
C THR A 94 -22.52 -3.59 4.74
N HIS A 95 -22.12 -2.32 4.63
CA HIS A 95 -22.56 -1.21 5.48
C HIS A 95 -22.25 -1.43 6.97
N GLN A 96 -21.29 -2.30 7.27
CA GLN A 96 -20.93 -2.68 8.65
C GLN A 96 -19.44 -2.42 8.89
N ILE A 97 -19.08 -2.22 10.15
CA ILE A 97 -17.71 -2.15 10.62
C ILE A 97 -17.41 -3.44 11.38
N ASN A 98 -16.41 -4.18 10.93
CA ASN A 98 -15.90 -5.35 11.62
C ASN A 98 -14.46 -5.09 12.08
N ALA A 99 -14.25 -5.03 13.40
CA ALA A 99 -12.94 -4.73 13.97
C ALA A 99 -11.87 -5.78 13.61
N LEU A 100 -12.26 -7.03 13.38
CA LEU A 100 -11.31 -8.08 13.04
C LEU A 100 -10.68 -7.89 11.65
N LEU A 101 -11.36 -7.17 10.75
CA LEU A 101 -10.81 -6.85 9.43
C LEU A 101 -9.60 -5.91 9.48
N PHE A 102 -9.36 -5.23 10.60
CA PHE A 102 -8.13 -4.48 10.77
C PHE A 102 -6.88 -5.38 10.77
N LEU A 103 -7.00 -6.68 11.08
CA LEU A 103 -5.88 -7.62 11.00
C LEU A 103 -5.43 -7.88 9.54
N PRO A 104 -6.30 -8.35 8.62
CA PRO A 104 -5.90 -8.52 7.21
C PRO A 104 -5.60 -7.19 6.53
N ALA A 105 -6.28 -6.10 6.89
CA ALA A 105 -5.96 -4.76 6.41
C ALA A 105 -4.53 -4.33 6.81
N THR A 106 -4.12 -4.64 8.06
CA THR A 106 -2.75 -4.43 8.52
C THR A 106 -1.77 -5.28 7.74
N SER A 107 -2.08 -6.55 7.45
CA SER A 107 -1.22 -7.43 6.66
C SER A 107 -0.94 -6.84 5.28
N ILE A 108 -1.97 -6.44 4.54
CA ILE A 108 -1.83 -5.79 3.22
C ILE A 108 -1.09 -4.46 3.33
N GLY A 109 -1.39 -3.66 4.35
CA GLY A 109 -0.71 -2.38 4.58
C GLY A 109 0.79 -2.54 4.82
N LEU A 110 1.19 -3.52 5.63
CA LEU A 110 2.58 -3.83 5.92
C LEU A 110 3.32 -4.38 4.68
N LEU A 111 2.69 -5.27 3.90
CA LEU A 111 3.26 -5.75 2.64
C LEU A 111 3.40 -4.62 1.62
N SER A 112 2.43 -3.72 1.52
CA SER A 112 2.51 -2.55 0.65
C SER A 112 3.64 -1.60 1.08
N ALA A 113 3.81 -1.38 2.39
CA ALA A 113 4.94 -0.63 2.94
C ALA A 113 6.27 -1.35 2.67
N ALA A 114 6.32 -2.69 2.70
CA ALA A 114 7.51 -3.45 2.35
C ALA A 114 7.91 -3.26 0.87
N VAL A 115 6.94 -3.19 -0.04
CA VAL A 115 7.19 -2.84 -1.46
C VAL A 115 7.81 -1.44 -1.55
N LEU A 116 7.22 -0.44 -0.87
CA LEU A 116 7.75 0.92 -0.87
C LEU A 116 9.14 1.00 -0.24
N ASN A 117 9.34 0.32 0.90
CA ASN A 117 10.65 0.30 1.56
C ASN A 117 11.73 -0.28 0.65
N LEU A 118 11.43 -1.37 -0.07
CA LEU A 118 12.37 -1.99 -1.01
C LEU A 118 12.67 -1.07 -2.21
N ASN A 119 11.66 -0.38 -2.73
CA ASN A 119 11.85 0.65 -3.76
C ASN A 119 12.77 1.77 -3.26
N ASN A 120 12.52 2.30 -2.06
CA ASN A 120 13.35 3.35 -1.46
C ASN A 120 14.77 2.85 -1.13
N MET A 121 14.94 1.56 -0.78
CA MET A 121 16.27 0.96 -0.59
C MET A 121 17.05 0.94 -1.90
N ARG A 122 16.41 0.50 -3.00
CA ARG A 122 17.03 0.49 -4.32
C ARG A 122 17.51 1.89 -4.73
N ASP A 123 16.68 2.88 -4.49
CA ASP A 123 16.87 4.26 -4.94
C ASP A 123 17.61 5.14 -3.89
N GLN A 124 18.09 4.57 -2.78
CA GLN A 124 18.62 5.31 -1.61
C GLN A 124 19.68 6.35 -1.95
N ILE A 125 20.60 6.01 -2.85
CA ILE A 125 21.70 6.92 -3.23
C ILE A 125 21.16 8.10 -4.05
N GLU A 126 20.31 7.82 -5.01
CA GLU A 126 19.68 8.81 -5.89
C GLU A 126 18.74 9.73 -5.08
N ASP A 127 17.89 9.15 -4.24
CA ASP A 127 17.00 9.88 -3.33
C ASP A 127 17.78 10.87 -2.45
N LYS A 128 18.91 10.44 -1.88
CA LYS A 128 19.79 11.31 -1.07
C LYS A 128 20.39 12.45 -1.89
N GLN A 129 20.83 12.20 -3.12
CA GLN A 129 21.38 13.22 -4.02
C GLN A 129 20.35 14.29 -4.39
N HIS A 130 19.09 13.89 -4.53
CA HIS A 130 17.96 14.76 -4.85
C HIS A 130 17.25 15.34 -3.60
N HIS A 131 17.90 15.31 -2.42
CA HIS A 131 17.33 15.80 -1.15
C HIS A 131 15.97 15.20 -0.78
N LYS A 132 15.68 14.00 -1.27
CA LYS A 132 14.49 13.25 -0.92
C LYS A 132 14.78 12.39 0.32
N ASN A 133 14.36 12.87 1.47
CA ASN A 133 14.60 12.25 2.77
C ASN A 133 13.54 11.16 3.06
N THR A 134 13.55 10.07 2.28
CA THR A 134 12.71 8.90 2.56
C THR A 134 13.04 8.28 3.91
N LEU A 135 12.16 7.43 4.43
CA LEU A 135 12.42 6.70 5.68
C LEU A 135 13.74 5.91 5.58
N VAL A 136 14.02 5.30 4.43
CA VAL A 136 15.27 4.56 4.17
C VAL A 136 16.49 5.45 4.22
N VAL A 137 16.45 6.64 3.62
CA VAL A 137 17.55 7.62 3.68
C VAL A 137 17.81 8.03 5.13
N SER A 138 16.75 8.23 5.92
CA SER A 138 16.85 8.64 7.33
C SER A 138 17.37 7.51 8.24
N LEU A 139 16.92 6.27 8.02
CA LEU A 139 17.31 5.10 8.83
C LEU A 139 18.73 4.61 8.49
N GLY A 140 19.14 4.78 7.24
CA GLY A 140 20.33 4.15 6.68
C GLY A 140 20.11 2.68 6.35
N SER A 141 21.02 2.12 5.54
CA SER A 141 20.91 0.81 4.90
C SER A 141 20.61 -0.34 5.86
N GLN A 142 21.29 -0.42 6.99
CA GLN A 142 21.15 -1.54 7.92
C GLN A 142 19.79 -1.54 8.63
N LYS A 143 19.36 -0.38 9.13
CA LYS A 143 18.06 -0.26 9.80
C LYS A 143 16.90 -0.42 8.81
N ALA A 144 17.05 0.01 7.56
CA ALA A 144 16.07 -0.18 6.51
C ALA A 144 15.82 -1.68 6.20
N LYS A 145 16.87 -2.52 6.23
CA LYS A 145 16.74 -3.98 6.13
C LYS A 145 15.96 -4.56 7.31
N ILE A 146 16.30 -4.16 8.54
CA ILE A 146 15.58 -4.64 9.75
C ILE A 146 14.11 -4.23 9.67
N TYR A 147 13.84 -2.99 9.28
CA TYR A 147 12.47 -2.51 9.07
C TYR A 147 11.72 -3.35 8.03
N HIS A 148 12.36 -3.70 6.91
CA HIS A 148 11.80 -4.58 5.91
C HIS A 148 11.38 -5.94 6.46
N TYR A 149 12.21 -6.55 7.32
CA TYR A 149 11.89 -7.83 7.97
C TYR A 149 10.69 -7.70 8.91
N ILE A 150 10.64 -6.60 9.69
CA ILE A 150 9.51 -6.32 10.59
C ILE A 150 8.20 -6.20 9.81
N LEU A 151 8.22 -5.55 8.66
CA LEU A 151 7.04 -5.39 7.80
C LEU A 151 6.52 -6.75 7.30
N ILE A 152 7.39 -7.62 6.77
CA ILE A 152 6.99 -8.93 6.25
C ILE A 152 6.52 -9.85 7.39
N LEU A 153 7.27 -9.93 8.49
CA LEU A 153 6.92 -10.77 9.63
C LEU A 153 5.64 -10.26 10.33
N GLY A 154 5.48 -8.95 10.47
CA GLY A 154 4.27 -8.35 11.00
C GLY A 154 3.03 -8.67 10.17
N ALA A 155 3.17 -8.65 8.83
CA ALA A 155 2.10 -9.03 7.92
C ALA A 155 1.70 -10.52 8.10
N LEU A 156 2.67 -11.40 8.23
CA LEU A 156 2.40 -12.81 8.51
C LEU A 156 1.65 -12.99 9.83
N VAL A 157 2.14 -12.36 10.90
CA VAL A 157 1.54 -12.48 12.24
C VAL A 157 0.09 -12.00 12.23
N THR A 158 -0.18 -10.84 11.63
CA THR A 158 -1.55 -10.30 11.60
C THR A 158 -2.50 -11.13 10.75
N ALA A 159 -2.01 -11.73 9.64
CA ALA A 159 -2.80 -12.65 8.82
C ALA A 159 -3.12 -13.96 9.57
N VAL A 160 -2.12 -14.54 10.24
CA VAL A 160 -2.31 -15.76 11.06
C VAL A 160 -3.28 -15.47 12.21
N LEU A 161 -3.11 -14.38 12.94
CA LEU A 161 -4.03 -14.00 14.02
C LEU A 161 -5.49 -13.89 13.56
N TYR A 162 -5.71 -13.33 12.37
CA TYR A 162 -7.07 -13.28 11.82
C TYR A 162 -7.65 -14.67 11.60
N VAL A 163 -6.86 -15.58 10.99
CA VAL A 163 -7.33 -16.95 10.71
C VAL A 163 -7.56 -17.70 12.03
N GLU A 164 -6.66 -17.61 13.02
CA GLU A 164 -6.85 -18.26 14.33
C GLU A 164 -8.12 -17.81 15.05
N MET A 165 -8.46 -16.51 14.93
CA MET A 165 -9.68 -15.95 15.53
C MET A 165 -10.97 -16.33 14.78
N HIS A 166 -10.87 -16.81 13.52
CA HIS A 166 -11.98 -17.16 12.64
C HIS A 166 -11.83 -18.53 11.98
N TYR A 167 -11.06 -19.41 12.61
CA TYR A 167 -10.71 -20.69 12.03
C TYR A 167 -11.95 -21.54 11.74
N GLN A 168 -12.11 -21.94 10.50
CA GLN A 168 -13.16 -22.85 10.04
C GLN A 168 -12.56 -24.08 9.34
N ALA A 169 -11.53 -23.90 8.52
CA ALA A 169 -10.91 -24.98 7.74
C ALA A 169 -9.44 -24.71 7.43
N PRO A 170 -8.62 -25.75 7.21
CA PRO A 170 -7.19 -25.59 6.88
C PRO A 170 -6.93 -24.76 5.62
N ILE A 171 -7.88 -24.70 4.70
CA ILE A 171 -7.77 -23.93 3.45
C ILE A 171 -7.54 -22.43 3.70
N GLN A 172 -7.96 -21.90 4.86
CA GLN A 172 -7.74 -20.51 5.25
C GLN A 172 -6.26 -20.14 5.37
N TYR A 173 -5.36 -21.12 5.51
CA TYR A 173 -3.90 -20.91 5.51
C TYR A 173 -3.28 -20.92 4.11
N LEU A 174 -4.07 -21.01 3.04
CA LEU A 174 -3.58 -21.02 1.66
C LEU A 174 -2.64 -19.85 1.35
N PHE A 175 -2.87 -18.71 1.97
CA PHE A 175 -2.03 -17.50 1.82
C PHE A 175 -0.57 -17.70 2.23
N LEU A 176 -0.23 -18.70 3.06
CA LEU A 176 1.14 -18.99 3.46
C LEU A 176 2.04 -19.30 2.26
N ILE A 177 1.48 -19.79 1.15
CA ILE A 177 2.22 -20.02 -0.10
C ILE A 177 2.86 -18.72 -0.60
N ALA A 178 2.18 -17.58 -0.44
CA ALA A 178 2.71 -16.28 -0.85
C ALA A 178 3.89 -15.80 0.03
N PHE A 179 4.04 -16.34 1.24
CA PHE A 179 5.18 -16.03 2.12
C PHE A 179 6.46 -16.77 1.76
N ILE A 180 6.41 -17.85 0.98
CA ILE A 180 7.61 -18.56 0.53
C ILE A 180 8.56 -17.61 -0.22
N PRO A 181 8.13 -16.92 -1.31
CA PRO A 181 9.01 -15.97 -1.99
C PRO A 181 9.36 -14.73 -1.13
N LEU A 182 8.51 -14.34 -0.16
CA LEU A 182 8.82 -13.25 0.77
C LEU A 182 9.95 -13.60 1.73
N PHE A 183 10.01 -14.85 2.24
CA PHE A 183 11.14 -15.31 3.07
C PHE A 183 12.43 -15.43 2.25
N LEU A 184 12.35 -15.89 1.00
CA LEU A 184 13.50 -15.88 0.10
C LEU A 184 13.99 -14.46 -0.16
N ASN A 185 13.08 -13.50 -0.30
CA ASN A 185 13.42 -12.09 -0.42
C ASN A 185 14.14 -11.55 0.81
N ILE A 186 13.68 -11.86 2.04
CA ILE A 186 14.37 -11.47 3.28
C ILE A 186 15.83 -11.94 3.25
N LYS A 187 16.08 -13.20 2.83
CA LYS A 187 17.44 -13.75 2.73
C LYS A 187 18.30 -12.96 1.73
N VAL A 188 17.76 -12.64 0.56
CA VAL A 188 18.48 -11.87 -0.47
C VAL A 188 18.76 -10.45 0.03
N VAL A 189 17.80 -9.77 0.62
CA VAL A 189 17.97 -8.42 1.18
C VAL A 189 19.01 -8.42 2.30
N ALA A 190 19.05 -9.45 3.15
CA ALA A 190 20.04 -9.58 4.22
C ALA A 190 21.48 -9.64 3.67
N GLN A 191 21.69 -10.39 2.59
CA GLN A 191 22.99 -10.61 1.97
C GLN A 191 23.40 -9.53 0.96
N ASN A 192 22.43 -8.73 0.47
CA ASN A 192 22.68 -7.73 -0.56
C ASN A 192 23.59 -6.59 -0.05
N ILE A 193 24.55 -6.18 -0.88
CA ILE A 193 25.47 -5.07 -0.62
C ILE A 193 25.12 -3.87 -1.49
N LEU A 194 24.77 -4.10 -2.75
CA LEU A 194 24.47 -3.06 -3.74
C LEU A 194 22.95 -2.98 -3.96
N PHE A 195 22.32 -1.99 -3.34
CA PHE A 195 20.86 -1.85 -3.37
C PHE A 195 20.29 -1.62 -4.77
N SER A 196 21.06 -1.06 -5.70
CA SER A 196 20.65 -0.93 -7.12
C SER A 196 20.31 -2.28 -7.79
N GLU A 197 20.77 -3.39 -7.22
CA GLU A 197 20.47 -4.75 -7.73
C GLU A 197 19.14 -5.33 -7.23
N LEU A 198 18.42 -4.59 -6.37
CA LEU A 198 17.16 -5.06 -5.76
C LEU A 198 15.93 -4.97 -6.69
N ASP A 199 16.08 -4.63 -7.96
CA ASP A 199 14.94 -4.46 -8.88
C ASP A 199 14.14 -5.77 -9.09
N SER A 200 14.83 -6.90 -9.22
CA SER A 200 14.18 -8.22 -9.29
C SER A 200 13.43 -8.59 -8.00
N GLU A 201 13.97 -8.17 -6.86
CA GLU A 201 13.38 -8.41 -5.55
C GLU A 201 12.14 -7.54 -5.31
N LEU A 202 12.14 -6.29 -5.80
CA LEU A 202 10.96 -5.41 -5.78
C LEU A 202 9.80 -6.06 -6.54
N LYS A 203 10.04 -6.58 -7.73
CA LYS A 203 9.03 -7.31 -8.51
C LYS A 203 8.51 -8.54 -7.77
N LYS A 204 9.41 -9.31 -7.13
CA LYS A 204 9.07 -10.50 -6.35
C LYS A 204 8.13 -10.14 -5.18
N VAL A 205 8.45 -9.13 -4.37
CA VAL A 205 7.62 -8.71 -3.22
C VAL A 205 6.26 -8.18 -3.71
N THR A 206 6.23 -7.39 -4.79
CA THR A 206 4.99 -6.89 -5.37
C THR A 206 4.06 -8.02 -5.81
N LEU A 207 4.59 -9.00 -6.56
CA LEU A 207 3.80 -10.16 -7.03
C LEU A 207 3.37 -11.06 -5.86
N SER A 208 4.21 -11.20 -4.83
CA SER A 208 3.87 -11.96 -3.63
C SER A 208 2.78 -11.29 -2.81
N THR A 209 2.78 -9.96 -2.72
CA THR A 209 1.70 -9.18 -2.08
C THR A 209 0.38 -9.37 -2.81
N PHE A 210 0.39 -9.33 -4.14
CA PHE A 210 -0.79 -9.61 -4.95
C PHE A 210 -1.29 -11.04 -4.78
N LEU A 211 -0.38 -12.02 -4.81
CA LEU A 211 -0.69 -13.42 -4.58
C LEU A 211 -1.28 -13.65 -3.18
N PHE A 212 -0.71 -13.00 -2.16
CA PHE A 212 -1.25 -13.03 -0.80
C PHE A 212 -2.71 -12.58 -0.76
N ALA A 213 -3.05 -11.45 -1.39
CA ALA A 213 -4.41 -10.94 -1.39
C ALA A 213 -5.40 -11.94 -2.03
N ILE A 214 -5.01 -12.56 -3.15
CA ILE A 214 -5.83 -13.57 -3.82
C ILE A 214 -6.00 -14.81 -2.95
N LEU A 215 -4.91 -15.40 -2.48
CA LEU A 215 -4.94 -16.66 -1.73
C LEU A 215 -5.61 -16.50 -0.36
N PHE A 216 -5.42 -15.34 0.28
CA PHE A 216 -6.11 -15.01 1.52
C PHE A 216 -7.62 -14.91 1.27
N GLY A 217 -8.05 -14.17 0.24
CA GLY A 217 -9.46 -14.06 -0.13
C GLY A 217 -10.10 -15.40 -0.47
N ILE A 218 -9.45 -16.22 -1.30
CA ILE A 218 -9.92 -17.58 -1.64
C ILE A 218 -10.07 -18.43 -0.37
N GLY A 219 -9.09 -18.41 0.52
CA GLY A 219 -9.13 -19.17 1.76
C GLY A 219 -10.24 -18.75 2.73
N GLN A 220 -10.78 -17.52 2.62
CA GLN A 220 -11.91 -17.08 3.43
C GLN A 220 -13.28 -17.39 2.81
N ILE A 221 -13.33 -17.79 1.52
CA ILE A 221 -14.57 -18.07 0.80
C ILE A 221 -14.86 -19.58 0.74
N LEU A 222 -13.81 -20.40 0.63
CA LEU A 222 -13.88 -21.87 0.56
C LEU A 222 -13.84 -22.50 1.93
#